data_d635b53974d2c9e8c19e0a450bef06b7
#
_entry.id   d635b53974d2c9e8c19e0a450bef06b7
#
_cell.length_a   1.000
_cell.length_b   1.000
_cell.length_c   1.000
_cell.angle_alpha   90.00
_cell.angle_beta   90.00
_cell.angle_gamma   90.00
#
_symmetry.space_group_name_H-M   'P 1'
#
loop_
_entity.id
_entity.type
_entity.pdbx_description
1 polymer ?
#
loop_
_entity_poly.entity_id
_entity_poly.type
_entity_poly.pdbx_seq_one_letter_code
_entity_poly.pdbx_strand_id
1 'polypeptide(L)'
;MTASGWSANQFSALLGAYHSGPGLTAATTSALFGVYVLGLIPGLFLGGPLADRRGRRPVVFTALAISALATALLMAGATATGLLWPGRFLTGIGAGALLSAGSAWIKELSSPPYDTVSAAGAAARRSGLFLSAGFATGGLAAALTAQWAPAPLITAYLPHLALSAAAALLAARTPETATTGGQLAATTPAAPAPAAVPAPTPGTAFRRLVAPVAPWVFVAPSIALATLPGLVDAGLTGWQTVYAGIVTAVTPGTGLLVAPLARRLAARHRIATAVAGLAAVILGLLLAAFAVAHIRPDAALLAAAVLGAGYGLCVAYGLTEVAALAPPDRLARLTARFWALCYLGFCTPYAITLLTGWFAPATVLLAAVVPAAATLALIAHRGTRRGTRRPV
;
A
#
# COMPACT_ATOMS: atom_id res chain seq x y z
N MET A 1 -2.61 -9.02 -10.44
CA MET A 1 -1.99 -7.92 -9.65
C MET A 1 -2.53 -6.55 -10.05
N THR A 2 -2.57 -6.18 -11.33
CA THR A 2 -3.09 -4.86 -11.76
C THR A 2 -4.53 -4.62 -11.27
N ALA A 3 -5.45 -5.58 -11.42
CA ALA A 3 -6.82 -5.46 -10.92
C ALA A 3 -6.90 -5.21 -9.40
N SER A 4 -6.00 -5.83 -8.62
CA SER A 4 -5.92 -5.61 -7.17
C SER A 4 -5.50 -4.17 -6.82
N GLY A 5 -4.44 -3.66 -7.47
CA GLY A 5 -4.00 -2.27 -7.27
C GLY A 5 -5.07 -1.27 -7.73
N TRP A 6 -5.73 -1.56 -8.85
CA TRP A 6 -6.81 -0.73 -9.39
C TRP A 6 -7.98 -0.59 -8.40
N SER A 7 -8.51 -1.73 -7.92
CA SER A 7 -9.65 -1.73 -6.98
C SER A 7 -9.37 -0.97 -5.70
N ALA A 8 -8.13 -1.00 -5.22
CA ALA A 8 -7.74 -0.29 -4.01
C ALA A 8 -7.79 1.24 -4.18
N ASN A 9 -7.37 1.77 -5.36
CA ASN A 9 -7.17 3.20 -5.56
C ASN A 9 -8.31 3.91 -6.31
N GLN A 10 -9.15 3.20 -7.07
CA GLN A 10 -10.27 3.83 -7.79
C GLN A 10 -11.21 4.62 -6.86
N PHE A 11 -11.46 4.14 -5.65
CA PHE A 11 -12.31 4.82 -4.67
C PHE A 11 -11.68 6.13 -4.17
N SER A 12 -10.35 6.16 -3.98
CA SER A 12 -9.64 7.33 -3.44
C SER A 12 -9.80 8.56 -4.33
N ALA A 13 -9.82 8.37 -5.65
CA ALA A 13 -9.99 9.43 -6.62
C ALA A 13 -11.42 10.00 -6.66
N LEU A 14 -12.41 9.26 -6.13
CA LEU A 14 -13.82 9.60 -6.16
C LEU A 14 -14.33 10.20 -4.85
N LEU A 15 -13.47 10.42 -3.84
CA LEU A 15 -13.90 10.94 -2.53
C LEU A 15 -14.65 12.27 -2.66
N GLY A 16 -14.15 13.20 -3.50
CA GLY A 16 -14.84 14.46 -3.79
C GLY A 16 -16.21 14.26 -4.46
N ALA A 17 -16.34 13.30 -5.38
CA ALA A 17 -17.61 12.99 -6.03
C ALA A 17 -18.64 12.38 -5.06
N TYR A 18 -18.20 11.66 -4.03
CA TYR A 18 -19.08 11.19 -2.96
C TYR A 18 -19.54 12.32 -2.03
N HIS A 19 -18.75 13.38 -1.88
CA HIS A 19 -19.19 14.59 -1.17
C HIS A 19 -20.25 15.36 -1.96
N SER A 20 -19.98 15.63 -3.23
CA SER A 20 -20.83 16.49 -4.07
C SER A 20 -22.12 15.80 -4.52
N GLY A 21 -22.10 14.50 -4.78
CA GLY A 21 -23.26 13.73 -5.23
C GLY A 21 -24.14 13.26 -4.05
N PRO A 22 -23.81 12.13 -3.38
CA PRO A 22 -24.60 11.63 -2.26
C PRO A 22 -24.53 12.47 -0.97
N GLY A 23 -23.70 13.51 -0.93
CA GLY A 23 -23.57 14.41 0.23
C GLY A 23 -22.90 13.76 1.45
N LEU A 24 -22.02 12.78 1.26
CA LEU A 24 -21.33 12.11 2.37
C LEU A 24 -20.40 13.08 3.09
N THR A 25 -20.37 13.01 4.42
CA THR A 25 -19.45 13.82 5.22
C THR A 25 -17.99 13.39 5.03
N ALA A 26 -17.06 14.31 5.27
CA ALA A 26 -15.61 14.00 5.24
C ALA A 26 -15.23 12.86 6.20
N ALA A 27 -15.87 12.78 7.37
CA ALA A 27 -15.67 11.70 8.33
C ALA A 27 -16.14 10.35 7.74
N THR A 28 -17.30 10.29 7.08
CA THR A 28 -17.81 9.08 6.46
C THR A 28 -16.90 8.59 5.34
N THR A 29 -16.47 9.48 4.43
CA THR A 29 -15.59 9.10 3.32
C THR A 29 -14.20 8.67 3.80
N SER A 30 -13.66 9.33 4.82
CA SER A 30 -12.40 8.92 5.46
C SER A 30 -12.52 7.59 6.19
N ALA A 31 -13.65 7.31 6.85
CA ALA A 31 -13.92 6.02 7.47
C ALA A 31 -14.05 4.90 6.42
N LEU A 32 -14.77 5.15 5.32
CA LEU A 32 -14.88 4.23 4.18
C LEU A 32 -13.51 3.93 3.55
N PHE A 33 -12.63 4.93 3.48
CA PHE A 33 -11.24 4.71 3.05
C PHE A 33 -10.51 3.75 3.99
N GLY A 34 -10.69 3.88 5.31
CA GLY A 34 -10.10 3.01 6.32
C GLY A 34 -10.68 1.59 6.37
N VAL A 35 -11.99 1.41 6.12
CA VAL A 35 -12.68 0.11 6.16
C VAL A 35 -12.08 -0.91 5.19
N TYR A 36 -11.53 -0.44 4.07
CA TYR A 36 -10.77 -1.28 3.14
C TYR A 36 -9.69 -2.13 3.85
N VAL A 37 -8.99 -1.56 4.83
CA VAL A 37 -7.92 -2.25 5.56
C VAL A 37 -8.46 -3.35 6.46
N LEU A 38 -9.64 -3.17 7.04
CA LEU A 38 -10.29 -4.21 7.86
C LEU A 38 -10.58 -5.47 7.04
N GLY A 39 -10.87 -5.33 5.74
CA GLY A 39 -11.01 -6.45 4.82
C GLY A 39 -9.65 -6.96 4.29
N LEU A 40 -8.69 -6.06 4.04
CA LEU A 40 -7.38 -6.40 3.47
C LEU A 40 -6.59 -7.35 4.37
N ILE A 41 -6.61 -7.10 5.68
CA ILE A 41 -5.89 -7.91 6.66
C ILE A 41 -6.33 -9.38 6.61
N PRO A 42 -7.62 -9.74 6.82
CA PRO A 42 -8.04 -11.14 6.72
C PRO A 42 -7.82 -11.72 5.31
N GLY A 43 -8.04 -10.95 4.24
CA GLY A 43 -7.76 -11.40 2.87
C GLY A 43 -6.30 -11.81 2.68
N LEU A 44 -5.37 -11.00 3.19
CA LEU A 44 -3.93 -11.25 3.11
C LEU A 44 -3.51 -12.49 3.92
N PHE A 45 -4.02 -12.63 5.16
CA PHE A 45 -3.65 -13.73 6.04
C PHE A 45 -4.27 -15.06 5.63
N LEU A 46 -5.48 -15.06 5.07
CA LEU A 46 -6.19 -16.27 4.68
C LEU A 46 -5.89 -16.69 3.24
N GLY A 47 -5.61 -15.75 2.34
CA GLY A 47 -5.41 -16.00 0.92
C GLY A 47 -4.27 -16.97 0.63
N GLY A 48 -3.11 -16.81 1.28
CA GLY A 48 -1.97 -17.69 1.12
C GLY A 48 -2.23 -19.14 1.57
N PRO A 49 -2.55 -19.38 2.85
CA PRO A 49 -2.86 -20.71 3.36
C PRO A 49 -3.99 -21.41 2.62
N LEU A 50 -5.00 -20.64 2.17
CA LEU A 50 -6.10 -21.21 1.38
C LEU A 50 -5.61 -21.63 -0.01
N ALA A 51 -4.74 -20.84 -0.64
CA ALA A 51 -4.14 -21.15 -1.92
C ALA A 51 -3.15 -22.34 -1.84
N ASP A 52 -2.49 -22.54 -0.71
CA ASP A 52 -1.66 -23.72 -0.46
C ASP A 52 -2.49 -25.00 -0.37
N ARG A 53 -3.71 -24.90 0.16
CA ARG A 53 -4.61 -26.07 0.37
C ARG A 53 -5.50 -26.37 -0.82
N ARG A 54 -6.04 -25.36 -1.48
CA ARG A 54 -7.06 -25.49 -2.54
C ARG A 54 -6.52 -25.24 -3.96
N GLY A 55 -5.27 -24.82 -4.07
CA GLY A 55 -4.67 -24.41 -5.34
C GLY A 55 -4.65 -22.89 -5.50
N ARG A 56 -3.69 -22.40 -6.30
CA ARG A 56 -3.50 -20.97 -6.58
C ARG A 56 -4.66 -20.41 -7.39
N ARG A 57 -4.99 -21.12 -8.45
CA ARG A 57 -5.99 -20.72 -9.45
C ARG A 57 -7.39 -20.54 -8.84
N PRO A 58 -7.99 -21.49 -8.10
CA PRO A 58 -9.30 -21.32 -7.49
C PRO A 58 -9.39 -20.13 -6.55
N VAL A 59 -8.34 -19.90 -5.73
CA VAL A 59 -8.31 -18.77 -4.77
C VAL A 59 -8.20 -17.44 -5.50
N VAL A 60 -7.41 -17.34 -6.57
CA VAL A 60 -7.33 -16.14 -7.40
C VAL A 60 -8.67 -15.84 -8.08
N PHE A 61 -9.37 -16.86 -8.59
CA PHE A 61 -10.72 -16.68 -9.14
C PHE A 61 -11.73 -16.18 -8.11
N THR A 62 -11.75 -16.80 -6.94
CA THR A 62 -12.62 -16.37 -5.84
C THR A 62 -12.32 -14.92 -5.44
N ALA A 63 -11.05 -14.55 -5.35
CA ALA A 63 -10.65 -13.19 -5.02
C ALA A 63 -11.04 -12.16 -6.11
N LEU A 64 -10.94 -12.52 -7.38
CA LEU A 64 -11.43 -11.68 -8.49
C LEU A 64 -12.96 -11.55 -8.47
N ALA A 65 -13.69 -12.62 -8.17
CA ALA A 65 -15.16 -12.59 -8.02
C ALA A 65 -15.59 -11.69 -6.86
N ILE A 66 -14.92 -11.81 -5.69
CA ILE A 66 -15.13 -10.91 -4.55
C ILE A 66 -14.84 -9.47 -4.93
N SER A 67 -13.76 -9.21 -5.67
CA SER A 67 -13.38 -7.86 -6.13
C SER A 67 -14.42 -7.28 -7.10
N ALA A 68 -14.96 -8.10 -8.02
CA ALA A 68 -16.04 -7.68 -8.92
C ALA A 68 -17.34 -7.40 -8.16
N LEU A 69 -17.74 -8.28 -7.22
CA LEU A 69 -18.89 -8.05 -6.34
C LEU A 69 -18.74 -6.77 -5.52
N ALA A 70 -17.56 -6.55 -4.93
CA ALA A 70 -17.25 -5.33 -4.19
C ALA A 70 -17.44 -4.08 -5.07
N THR A 71 -16.98 -4.13 -6.31
CA THR A 71 -17.15 -3.04 -7.26
C THR A 71 -18.63 -2.82 -7.62
N ALA A 72 -19.40 -3.88 -7.82
CA ALA A 72 -20.85 -3.77 -8.03
C ALA A 72 -21.57 -3.13 -6.83
N LEU A 73 -21.16 -3.46 -5.59
CA LEU A 73 -21.69 -2.83 -4.39
C LEU A 73 -21.33 -1.34 -4.30
N LEU A 74 -20.11 -0.97 -4.71
CA LEU A 74 -19.71 0.45 -4.77
C LEU A 74 -20.52 1.22 -5.82
N MET A 75 -20.82 0.61 -6.97
CA MET A 75 -21.71 1.21 -7.98
C MET A 75 -23.13 1.38 -7.43
N ALA A 76 -23.70 0.36 -6.78
CA ALA A 76 -25.01 0.45 -6.14
C ALA A 76 -25.02 1.45 -4.98
N GLY A 77 -23.88 1.69 -4.35
CA GLY A 77 -23.66 2.70 -3.33
C GLY A 77 -23.87 4.15 -3.80
N ALA A 78 -23.93 4.39 -5.11
CA ALA A 78 -24.30 5.70 -5.67
C ALA A 78 -25.73 6.14 -5.26
N THR A 79 -26.64 5.18 -5.11
CA THR A 79 -28.03 5.41 -4.70
C THR A 79 -28.32 4.91 -3.28
N ALA A 80 -27.66 3.83 -2.85
CA ALA A 80 -27.82 3.20 -1.53
C ALA A 80 -26.49 3.25 -0.76
N THR A 81 -26.16 4.40 -0.17
CA THR A 81 -24.86 4.70 0.44
C THR A 81 -24.40 3.67 1.51
N GLY A 82 -25.35 2.97 2.16
CA GLY A 82 -25.03 1.88 3.08
C GLY A 82 -24.23 0.74 2.44
N LEU A 83 -24.39 0.50 1.13
CA LEU A 83 -23.65 -0.53 0.39
C LEU A 83 -22.18 -0.21 0.18
N LEU A 84 -21.77 1.04 0.39
CA LEU A 84 -20.35 1.43 0.33
C LEU A 84 -19.51 0.72 1.41
N TRP A 85 -20.07 0.47 2.59
CA TRP A 85 -19.38 -0.20 3.69
C TRP A 85 -18.99 -1.65 3.35
N PRO A 86 -19.95 -2.55 3.02
CA PRO A 86 -19.59 -3.88 2.58
C PRO A 86 -18.79 -3.86 1.27
N GLY A 87 -19.03 -2.93 0.36
CA GLY A 87 -18.24 -2.76 -0.86
C GLY A 87 -16.77 -2.49 -0.55
N ARG A 88 -16.45 -1.57 0.36
CA ARG A 88 -15.07 -1.27 0.77
C ARG A 88 -14.41 -2.43 1.51
N PHE A 89 -15.15 -3.08 2.42
CA PHE A 89 -14.65 -4.24 3.15
C PHE A 89 -14.30 -5.40 2.20
N LEU A 90 -15.19 -5.74 1.28
CA LEU A 90 -14.96 -6.79 0.29
C LEU A 90 -13.86 -6.43 -0.71
N THR A 91 -13.72 -5.14 -1.09
CA THR A 91 -12.57 -4.66 -1.87
C THR A 91 -11.27 -5.04 -1.16
N GLY A 92 -11.19 -4.83 0.15
CA GLY A 92 -10.05 -5.21 0.97
C GLY A 92 -9.79 -6.72 0.93
N ILE A 93 -10.81 -7.54 1.19
CA ILE A 93 -10.68 -9.01 1.18
C ILE A 93 -10.16 -9.50 -0.18
N GLY A 94 -10.76 -9.06 -1.28
CA GLY A 94 -10.34 -9.44 -2.64
C GLY A 94 -8.90 -9.02 -2.92
N ALA A 95 -8.54 -7.78 -2.59
CA ALA A 95 -7.18 -7.27 -2.78
C ALA A 95 -6.15 -8.03 -1.93
N GLY A 96 -6.43 -8.30 -0.66
CA GLY A 96 -5.55 -9.05 0.23
C GLY A 96 -5.32 -10.48 -0.25
N ALA A 97 -6.37 -11.17 -0.65
CA ALA A 97 -6.28 -12.53 -1.19
C ALA A 97 -5.48 -12.57 -2.51
N LEU A 98 -5.70 -11.60 -3.42
CA LEU A 98 -4.92 -11.47 -4.65
C LEU A 98 -3.45 -11.15 -4.39
N LEU A 99 -3.16 -10.29 -3.41
CA LEU A 99 -1.78 -9.97 -3.02
C LEU A 99 -1.05 -11.22 -2.51
N SER A 100 -1.70 -12.02 -1.68
CA SER A 100 -1.11 -13.21 -1.08
C SER A 100 -1.01 -14.36 -2.10
N ALA A 101 -2.15 -14.88 -2.58
CA ALA A 101 -2.19 -16.02 -3.50
C ALA A 101 -1.59 -15.69 -4.87
N GLY A 102 -1.89 -14.49 -5.41
CA GLY A 102 -1.40 -14.07 -6.72
C GLY A 102 0.11 -13.85 -6.76
N SER A 103 0.70 -13.29 -5.67
CA SER A 103 2.16 -13.13 -5.59
C SER A 103 2.88 -14.47 -5.48
N ALA A 104 2.31 -15.43 -4.75
CA ALA A 104 2.83 -16.79 -4.67
C ALA A 104 2.76 -17.48 -6.05
N TRP A 105 1.63 -17.36 -6.74
CA TRP A 105 1.46 -17.93 -8.08
C TRP A 105 2.43 -17.34 -9.11
N ILE A 106 2.61 -16.00 -9.11
CA ILE A 106 3.62 -15.34 -9.98
C ILE A 106 5.03 -15.83 -9.65
N LYS A 107 5.36 -16.06 -8.37
CA LYS A 107 6.66 -16.59 -7.96
C LYS A 107 6.89 -17.98 -8.54
N GLU A 108 5.92 -18.86 -8.42
CA GLU A 108 5.99 -20.23 -8.94
C GLU A 108 6.08 -20.23 -10.46
N LEU A 109 5.25 -19.46 -11.17
CA LEU A 109 5.29 -19.30 -12.62
C LEU A 109 6.56 -18.61 -13.15
N SER A 110 7.31 -17.90 -12.30
CA SER A 110 8.58 -17.27 -12.64
C SER A 110 9.79 -18.13 -12.23
N SER A 111 9.59 -19.43 -12.03
CA SER A 111 10.59 -20.41 -11.60
C SER A 111 10.43 -21.69 -12.42
N PRO A 112 11.47 -22.54 -12.51
CA PRO A 112 11.34 -23.85 -13.16
C PRO A 112 10.19 -24.68 -12.54
N PRO A 113 9.45 -25.46 -13.34
CA PRO A 113 9.65 -25.74 -14.76
C PRO A 113 9.05 -24.70 -15.72
N TYR A 114 8.30 -23.69 -15.22
CA TYR A 114 7.53 -22.75 -16.05
C TYR A 114 8.40 -21.66 -16.69
N ASP A 115 9.43 -21.20 -15.98
CA ASP A 115 10.35 -20.16 -16.46
C ASP A 115 11.78 -20.49 -16.00
N THR A 116 12.61 -20.88 -16.96
CA THR A 116 14.03 -21.27 -16.74
C THR A 116 15.00 -20.15 -17.04
N VAL A 117 14.53 -19.03 -17.61
CA VAL A 117 15.38 -17.92 -18.10
C VAL A 117 15.34 -16.71 -17.15
N SER A 118 14.33 -16.59 -16.31
CA SER A 118 14.14 -15.43 -15.43
C SER A 118 15.27 -15.30 -14.40
N ALA A 119 15.84 -14.09 -14.33
CA ALA A 119 16.83 -13.74 -13.33
C ALA A 119 16.22 -13.72 -11.90
N ALA A 120 17.06 -13.94 -10.90
CA ALA A 120 16.68 -13.85 -9.50
C ALA A 120 15.91 -12.55 -9.21
N GLY A 121 14.78 -12.64 -8.49
CA GLY A 121 13.91 -11.51 -8.16
C GLY A 121 12.95 -11.07 -9.28
N ALA A 122 12.87 -11.76 -10.42
CA ALA A 122 11.93 -11.44 -11.50
C ALA A 122 10.47 -11.46 -11.04
N ALA A 123 10.09 -12.45 -10.22
CA ALA A 123 8.75 -12.56 -9.67
C ALA A 123 8.36 -11.35 -8.82
N ALA A 124 9.23 -10.91 -7.92
CA ALA A 124 9.00 -9.75 -7.07
C ALA A 124 8.88 -8.46 -7.91
N ARG A 125 9.73 -8.31 -8.93
CA ARG A 125 9.65 -7.16 -9.85
C ARG A 125 8.34 -7.17 -10.63
N ARG A 126 7.93 -8.33 -11.19
CA ARG A 126 6.65 -8.49 -11.92
C ARG A 126 5.47 -8.14 -11.02
N SER A 127 5.39 -8.74 -9.82
CA SER A 127 4.32 -8.46 -8.86
C SER A 127 4.25 -6.98 -8.47
N GLY A 128 5.38 -6.39 -8.13
CA GLY A 128 5.48 -4.98 -7.73
C GLY A 128 5.10 -4.03 -8.87
N LEU A 129 5.62 -4.25 -10.08
CA LEU A 129 5.32 -3.41 -11.24
C LEU A 129 3.83 -3.42 -11.59
N PHE A 130 3.22 -4.61 -11.71
CA PHE A 130 1.81 -4.71 -12.09
C PHE A 130 0.87 -4.22 -10.98
N LEU A 131 1.22 -4.42 -9.72
CA LEU A 131 0.48 -3.85 -8.60
C LEU A 131 0.53 -2.32 -8.61
N SER A 132 1.72 -1.75 -8.75
CA SER A 132 1.92 -0.30 -8.80
C SER A 132 1.27 0.34 -10.04
N ALA A 133 1.32 -0.34 -11.19
CA ALA A 133 0.58 0.08 -12.38
C ALA A 133 -0.93 0.15 -12.10
N GLY A 134 -1.49 -0.85 -11.41
CA GLY A 134 -2.88 -0.84 -10.98
C GLY A 134 -3.20 0.33 -10.04
N PHE A 135 -2.36 0.57 -9.03
CA PHE A 135 -2.53 1.72 -8.13
C PHE A 135 -2.50 3.05 -8.87
N ALA A 136 -1.56 3.25 -9.79
CA ALA A 136 -1.41 4.51 -10.50
C ALA A 136 -2.54 4.73 -11.53
N THR A 137 -2.88 3.70 -12.31
CA THR A 137 -3.86 3.83 -13.40
C THR A 137 -5.31 3.74 -12.90
N GLY A 138 -5.57 2.99 -11.82
CA GLY A 138 -6.93 2.76 -11.33
C GLY A 138 -7.62 4.03 -10.85
N GLY A 139 -6.96 4.82 -10.02
CA GLY A 139 -7.49 6.09 -9.56
C GLY A 139 -7.60 7.14 -10.67
N LEU A 140 -6.57 7.23 -11.52
CA LEU A 140 -6.57 8.17 -12.64
C LEU A 140 -7.69 7.86 -13.64
N ALA A 141 -7.84 6.59 -14.05
CA ALA A 141 -8.90 6.19 -14.97
C ALA A 141 -10.30 6.41 -14.36
N ALA A 142 -10.50 6.08 -13.09
CA ALA A 142 -11.75 6.35 -12.40
C ALA A 142 -12.07 7.85 -12.38
N ALA A 143 -11.09 8.69 -12.09
CA ALA A 143 -11.25 10.15 -12.08
C ALA A 143 -11.58 10.72 -13.46
N LEU A 144 -10.86 10.31 -14.50
CA LEU A 144 -11.10 10.75 -15.88
C LEU A 144 -12.50 10.31 -16.35
N THR A 145 -12.90 9.08 -16.04
CA THR A 145 -14.23 8.60 -16.37
C THR A 145 -15.31 9.39 -15.60
N ALA A 146 -15.12 9.60 -14.30
CA ALA A 146 -16.07 10.35 -13.49
C ALA A 146 -16.20 11.82 -13.90
N GLN A 147 -15.16 12.42 -14.47
CA GLN A 147 -15.18 13.82 -14.90
C GLN A 147 -16.11 14.06 -16.10
N TRP A 148 -16.15 13.11 -17.04
CA TRP A 148 -16.85 13.35 -18.32
C TRP A 148 -17.95 12.36 -18.64
N ALA A 149 -18.01 11.21 -17.98
CA ALA A 149 -19.04 10.23 -18.25
C ALA A 149 -20.32 10.49 -17.44
N PRO A 150 -21.51 10.09 -17.96
CA PRO A 150 -22.75 10.17 -17.21
C PRO A 150 -22.71 9.23 -16.00
N ALA A 151 -23.47 9.54 -14.95
CA ALA A 151 -23.53 8.76 -13.72
C ALA A 151 -22.13 8.43 -13.16
N PRO A 152 -21.33 9.45 -12.77
CA PRO A 152 -19.90 9.33 -12.49
C PRO A 152 -19.53 8.25 -11.45
N LEU A 153 -20.37 8.09 -10.39
CA LEU A 153 -20.17 7.06 -9.35
C LEU A 153 -20.54 5.65 -9.78
N ILE A 154 -21.03 5.46 -11.00
CA ILE A 154 -21.29 4.15 -11.61
C ILE A 154 -20.25 3.88 -12.70
N THR A 155 -20.15 4.77 -13.67
CA THR A 155 -19.30 4.60 -14.86
C THR A 155 -17.82 4.54 -14.52
N ALA A 156 -17.36 5.25 -13.49
CA ALA A 156 -15.97 5.22 -13.02
C ALA A 156 -15.49 3.81 -12.58
N TYR A 157 -16.41 2.94 -12.23
CA TYR A 157 -16.10 1.58 -11.79
C TYR A 157 -16.12 0.52 -12.91
N LEU A 158 -16.73 0.82 -14.06
CA LEU A 158 -16.85 -0.13 -15.18
C LEU A 158 -15.50 -0.62 -15.71
N PRO A 159 -14.45 0.23 -15.85
CA PRO A 159 -13.14 -0.25 -16.31
C PRO A 159 -12.54 -1.32 -15.40
N HIS A 160 -12.79 -1.26 -14.09
CA HIS A 160 -12.32 -2.30 -13.17
C HIS A 160 -13.05 -3.64 -13.37
N LEU A 161 -14.35 -3.62 -13.65
CA LEU A 161 -15.10 -4.85 -13.96
C LEU A 161 -14.56 -5.51 -15.22
N ALA A 162 -14.31 -4.72 -16.28
CA ALA A 162 -13.71 -5.22 -17.52
C ALA A 162 -12.29 -5.79 -17.28
N LEU A 163 -11.46 -5.08 -16.48
CA LEU A 163 -10.12 -5.55 -16.11
C LEU A 163 -10.18 -6.84 -15.28
N SER A 164 -11.13 -6.96 -14.36
CA SER A 164 -11.32 -8.16 -13.53
C SER A 164 -11.76 -9.36 -14.38
N ALA A 165 -12.65 -9.15 -15.33
CA ALA A 165 -13.05 -10.18 -16.29
C ALA A 165 -11.89 -10.62 -17.17
N ALA A 166 -11.12 -9.67 -17.72
CA ALA A 166 -9.91 -9.97 -18.50
C ALA A 166 -8.88 -10.75 -17.68
N ALA A 167 -8.65 -10.33 -16.40
CA ALA A 167 -7.76 -11.04 -15.50
C ALA A 167 -8.25 -12.48 -15.21
N ALA A 168 -9.54 -12.69 -15.06
CA ALA A 168 -10.12 -14.02 -14.88
C ALA A 168 -9.92 -14.89 -16.14
N LEU A 169 -10.18 -14.36 -17.33
CA LEU A 169 -9.95 -15.08 -18.60
C LEU A 169 -8.47 -15.47 -18.78
N LEU A 170 -7.54 -14.59 -18.47
CA LEU A 170 -6.10 -14.88 -18.51
C LEU A 170 -5.71 -15.93 -17.46
N ALA A 171 -6.22 -15.80 -16.24
CA ALA A 171 -6.00 -16.78 -15.17
C ALA A 171 -6.55 -18.16 -15.54
N ALA A 172 -7.67 -18.24 -16.29
CA ALA A 172 -8.24 -19.48 -16.77
C ALA A 172 -7.29 -20.28 -17.68
N ARG A 173 -6.45 -19.58 -18.44
CA ARG A 173 -5.46 -20.17 -19.35
C ARG A 173 -4.10 -20.42 -18.71
N THR A 174 -3.91 -19.95 -17.46
CA THR A 174 -2.64 -20.10 -16.72
C THR A 174 -2.64 -21.44 -15.98
N PRO A 175 -1.54 -22.22 -16.03
CA PRO A 175 -1.46 -23.51 -15.36
C PRO A 175 -1.58 -23.36 -13.83
N GLU A 176 -2.22 -24.36 -13.18
CA GLU A 176 -2.18 -24.50 -11.73
C GLU A 176 -0.77 -24.94 -11.32
N THR A 177 -0.22 -24.31 -10.31
CA THR A 177 1.15 -24.61 -9.84
C THR A 177 1.18 -25.32 -8.50
N ALA A 178 0.09 -25.26 -7.72
CA ALA A 178 0.00 -26.02 -6.49
C ALA A 178 -0.19 -27.50 -6.80
N THR A 179 0.78 -28.33 -6.42
CA THR A 179 0.64 -29.77 -6.44
C THR A 179 -0.43 -30.18 -5.42
N THR A 180 -1.55 -30.71 -5.90
CA THR A 180 -2.62 -31.28 -5.07
C THR A 180 -2.07 -32.56 -4.41
N GLY A 181 -1.58 -32.43 -3.22
CA GLY A 181 -1.00 -33.54 -2.45
C GLY A 181 0.24 -33.06 -1.71
N GLY A 182 0.02 -32.73 -0.42
CA GLY A 182 1.07 -32.21 0.44
C GLY A 182 2.41 -32.97 0.41
N GLN A 183 3.24 -32.59 -0.51
CA GLN A 183 4.66 -32.65 -0.24
C GLN A 183 4.98 -31.37 0.54
N LEU A 184 4.82 -31.48 1.87
CA LEU A 184 5.66 -30.78 2.80
C LEU A 184 7.07 -30.86 2.22
N ALA A 185 7.59 -29.73 1.73
CA ALA A 185 9.02 -29.64 1.46
C ALA A 185 9.70 -30.08 2.76
N ALA A 186 10.26 -31.27 2.72
CA ALA A 186 11.09 -31.79 3.79
C ALA A 186 12.18 -30.74 3.98
N THR A 187 12.08 -29.96 5.04
CA THR A 187 13.13 -29.12 5.53
C THR A 187 14.26 -30.06 5.89
N THR A 188 15.23 -30.17 5.01
CA THR A 188 16.52 -30.79 5.36
C THR A 188 16.99 -30.09 6.63
N PRO A 189 17.22 -30.81 7.73
CA PRO A 189 17.72 -30.20 8.94
C PRO A 189 19.05 -29.51 8.63
N ALA A 190 19.09 -28.18 8.75
CA ALA A 190 20.35 -27.45 8.67
C ALA A 190 21.23 -27.90 9.81
N ALA A 191 22.46 -28.26 9.50
CA ALA A 191 23.49 -28.59 10.46
C ALA A 191 23.62 -27.50 11.53
N PRO A 192 23.88 -27.86 12.81
CA PRO A 192 24.00 -26.89 13.89
C PRO A 192 25.16 -25.93 13.62
N ALA A 193 24.85 -24.64 13.47
CA ALA A 193 25.85 -23.59 13.40
C ALA A 193 26.55 -23.38 14.75
N PRO A 194 27.86 -23.04 14.77
CA PRO A 194 28.59 -22.80 16.00
C PRO A 194 27.97 -21.68 16.83
N ALA A 195 28.04 -21.81 18.15
CA ALA A 195 27.51 -20.88 19.12
C ALA A 195 28.06 -19.45 18.90
N ALA A 196 27.21 -18.56 18.40
CA ALA A 196 27.54 -17.16 18.21
C ALA A 196 27.08 -16.34 19.43
N VAL A 197 27.86 -15.31 19.75
CA VAL A 197 27.61 -14.25 20.73
C VAL A 197 26.13 -13.82 20.74
N PRO A 198 25.51 -13.50 21.90
CA PRO A 198 24.09 -13.18 22.00
C PRO A 198 23.73 -11.96 21.15
N ALA A 199 23.32 -12.17 19.92
CA ALA A 199 22.70 -11.13 19.11
C ALA A 199 21.32 -10.82 19.68
N PRO A 200 20.83 -9.55 19.62
CA PRO A 200 19.48 -9.21 20.06
C PRO A 200 18.48 -10.12 19.38
N THR A 201 17.54 -10.69 20.16
CA THR A 201 16.52 -11.57 19.60
C THR A 201 15.83 -10.88 18.42
N PRO A 202 15.49 -11.61 17.34
CA PRO A 202 14.86 -11.04 16.14
C PRO A 202 13.68 -10.12 16.45
N GLY A 203 12.88 -10.45 17.48
CA GLY A 203 11.76 -9.64 17.93
C GLY A 203 12.16 -8.30 18.57
N THR A 204 13.28 -8.23 19.27
CA THR A 204 13.77 -6.99 19.88
C THR A 204 14.37 -6.06 18.81
N ALA A 205 15.11 -6.61 17.84
CA ALA A 205 15.64 -5.84 16.72
C ALA A 205 14.51 -5.29 15.83
N PHE A 206 13.49 -6.10 15.53
CA PHE A 206 12.31 -5.67 14.81
C PHE A 206 11.60 -4.49 15.49
N ARG A 207 11.30 -4.60 16.81
CA ARG A 207 10.65 -3.51 17.57
C ARG A 207 11.49 -2.22 17.59
N ARG A 208 12.80 -2.32 17.53
CA ARG A 208 13.69 -1.16 17.60
C ARG A 208 13.93 -0.49 16.25
N LEU A 209 14.01 -1.23 15.16
CA LEU A 209 14.43 -0.72 13.85
C LEU A 209 13.29 -0.63 12.85
N VAL A 210 12.38 -1.61 12.82
CA VAL A 210 11.34 -1.71 11.80
C VAL A 210 10.00 -1.10 12.27
N ALA A 211 9.57 -1.48 13.48
CA ALA A 211 8.26 -1.08 13.98
C ALA A 211 8.01 0.44 14.04
N PRO A 212 8.98 1.31 14.39
CA PRO A 212 8.76 2.77 14.38
C PRO A 212 8.57 3.36 12.99
N VAL A 213 9.19 2.75 11.95
CA VAL A 213 9.12 3.24 10.56
C VAL A 213 7.85 2.72 9.87
N ALA A 214 7.37 1.52 10.24
CA ALA A 214 6.28 0.84 9.56
C ALA A 214 5.00 1.69 9.38
N PRO A 215 4.47 2.42 10.38
CA PRO A 215 3.25 3.22 10.18
C PRO A 215 3.40 4.28 9.09
N TRP A 216 4.60 4.88 8.95
CA TRP A 216 4.86 5.93 7.97
C TRP A 216 4.74 5.45 6.53
N VAL A 217 4.84 4.15 6.31
CA VAL A 217 4.64 3.54 4.98
C VAL A 217 3.26 3.92 4.42
N PHE A 218 2.19 3.84 5.20
CA PHE A 218 0.86 4.19 4.71
C PHE A 218 0.31 5.51 5.26
N VAL A 219 0.89 6.11 6.29
CA VAL A 219 0.55 7.48 6.71
C VAL A 219 0.79 8.46 5.55
N ALA A 220 1.96 8.39 4.90
CA ALA A 220 2.33 9.30 3.82
C ALA A 220 1.35 9.24 2.62
N PRO A 221 1.12 8.09 1.96
CA PRO A 221 0.19 8.03 0.84
C PRO A 221 -1.27 8.23 1.28
N SER A 222 -1.68 7.87 2.49
CA SER A 222 -3.05 8.12 2.95
C SER A 222 -3.36 9.61 3.05
N ILE A 223 -2.42 10.41 3.56
CA ILE A 223 -2.55 11.88 3.59
C ILE A 223 -2.62 12.41 2.14
N ALA A 224 -1.72 11.97 1.27
CA ALA A 224 -1.68 12.42 -0.12
C ALA A 224 -2.99 12.11 -0.87
N LEU A 225 -3.49 10.88 -0.74
CA LEU A 225 -4.61 10.38 -1.55
C LEU A 225 -5.99 10.74 -0.99
N ALA A 226 -6.16 10.71 0.33
CA ALA A 226 -7.47 10.81 0.96
C ALA A 226 -7.70 12.15 1.70
N THR A 227 -6.65 12.92 1.93
CA THR A 227 -6.76 14.16 2.71
C THR A 227 -6.46 15.40 1.86
N LEU A 228 -5.31 15.45 1.19
CA LEU A 228 -4.85 16.66 0.50
C LEU A 228 -5.79 17.14 -0.60
N PRO A 229 -6.35 16.29 -1.50
CA PRO A 229 -7.22 16.78 -2.56
C PRO A 229 -8.42 17.57 -2.03
N GLY A 230 -9.08 17.07 -0.96
CA GLY A 230 -10.23 17.75 -0.37
C GLY A 230 -9.88 19.03 0.40
N LEU A 231 -8.63 19.17 0.89
CA LEU A 231 -8.21 20.38 1.61
C LEU A 231 -7.78 21.54 0.70
N VAL A 232 -7.56 21.28 -0.59
CA VAL A 232 -7.15 22.30 -1.58
C VAL A 232 -8.16 22.43 -2.73
N ASP A 233 -9.34 21.83 -2.59
CA ASP A 233 -10.38 21.74 -3.65
C ASP A 233 -10.92 23.09 -4.08
N ALA A 234 -10.98 24.07 -3.17
CA ALA A 234 -11.37 25.44 -3.48
C ALA A 234 -10.51 26.11 -4.57
N GLY A 235 -9.23 25.67 -4.71
CA GLY A 235 -8.34 26.12 -5.77
C GLY A 235 -8.50 25.36 -7.10
N LEU A 236 -9.46 24.43 -7.22
CA LEU A 236 -9.58 23.46 -8.32
C LEU A 236 -10.92 23.50 -9.06
N THR A 237 -11.62 24.63 -9.07
CA THR A 237 -12.99 24.74 -9.59
C THR A 237 -13.20 23.94 -10.89
N GLY A 238 -14.06 22.90 -10.83
CA GLY A 238 -14.39 22.03 -11.96
C GLY A 238 -13.35 20.91 -12.26
N TRP A 239 -12.18 20.89 -11.58
CA TRP A 239 -11.09 19.93 -11.82
C TRP A 239 -10.77 19.04 -10.62
N GLN A 240 -11.57 19.09 -9.55
CA GLN A 240 -11.29 18.39 -8.29
C GLN A 240 -11.10 16.89 -8.49
N THR A 241 -11.95 16.26 -9.30
CA THR A 241 -11.92 14.82 -9.56
C THR A 241 -10.67 14.42 -10.35
N VAL A 242 -10.36 15.17 -11.42
CA VAL A 242 -9.14 14.92 -12.23
C VAL A 242 -7.88 15.10 -11.38
N TYR A 243 -7.84 16.16 -10.57
CA TYR A 243 -6.71 16.41 -9.67
C TYR A 243 -6.51 15.24 -8.68
N ALA A 244 -7.59 14.76 -8.04
CA ALA A 244 -7.52 13.60 -7.17
C ALA A 244 -6.98 12.36 -7.93
N GLY A 245 -7.41 12.15 -9.18
CA GLY A 245 -6.87 11.10 -10.06
C GLY A 245 -5.39 11.25 -10.34
N ILE A 246 -4.91 12.46 -10.62
CA ILE A 246 -3.48 12.74 -10.84
C ILE A 246 -2.69 12.42 -9.56
N VAL A 247 -3.19 12.82 -8.40
CA VAL A 247 -2.55 12.51 -7.10
C VAL A 247 -2.45 11.00 -6.89
N THR A 248 -3.49 10.22 -7.26
CA THR A 248 -3.46 8.76 -7.15
C THR A 248 -2.46 8.09 -8.09
N ALA A 249 -2.08 8.73 -9.19
CA ALA A 249 -1.03 8.25 -10.09
C ALA A 249 0.36 8.70 -9.61
N VAL A 250 0.52 9.96 -9.23
CA VAL A 250 1.79 10.56 -8.84
C VAL A 250 2.36 9.92 -7.56
N THR A 251 1.52 9.73 -6.54
CA THR A 251 1.99 9.22 -5.24
C THR A 251 2.62 7.82 -5.32
N PRO A 252 1.97 6.77 -5.83
CA PRO A 252 2.62 5.47 -6.00
C PRO A 252 3.67 5.48 -7.11
N GLY A 253 3.52 6.32 -8.14
CA GLY A 253 4.48 6.49 -9.21
C GLY A 253 5.85 6.95 -8.69
N THR A 254 5.89 8.00 -7.88
CA THR A 254 7.13 8.49 -7.26
C THR A 254 7.71 7.47 -6.27
N GLY A 255 6.87 6.74 -5.54
CA GLY A 255 7.30 5.62 -4.69
C GLY A 255 8.05 4.54 -5.48
N LEU A 256 7.61 4.26 -6.70
CA LEU A 256 8.28 3.32 -7.61
C LEU A 256 9.58 3.90 -8.18
N LEU A 257 9.56 5.18 -8.58
CA LEU A 257 10.71 5.86 -9.18
C LEU A 257 11.92 5.96 -8.23
N VAL A 258 11.71 6.00 -6.91
CA VAL A 258 12.81 6.06 -5.93
C VAL A 258 13.43 4.69 -5.64
N ALA A 259 12.96 3.59 -6.22
CA ALA A 259 13.51 2.25 -5.98
C ALA A 259 15.03 2.11 -6.31
N PRO A 260 15.58 2.72 -7.39
CA PRO A 260 17.03 2.72 -7.62
C PRO A 260 17.80 3.48 -6.52
N LEU A 261 17.24 4.61 -6.05
CA LEU A 261 17.82 5.38 -4.95
C LEU A 261 17.83 4.57 -3.65
N ALA A 262 16.72 3.89 -3.34
CA ALA A 262 16.64 3.02 -2.16
C ALA A 262 17.75 1.96 -2.15
N ARG A 263 18.02 1.31 -3.31
CA ARG A 263 19.11 0.34 -3.43
C ARG A 263 20.49 0.96 -3.22
N ARG A 264 20.75 2.15 -3.79
CA ARG A 264 22.02 2.86 -3.61
C ARG A 264 22.24 3.27 -2.15
N LEU A 265 21.21 3.75 -1.48
CA LEU A 265 21.27 4.15 -0.06
C LEU A 265 21.49 2.93 0.84
N ALA A 266 20.78 1.83 0.60
CA ALA A 266 20.94 0.58 1.36
C ALA A 266 22.36 -0.01 1.22
N ALA A 267 22.97 0.12 0.04
CA ALA A 267 24.37 -0.29 -0.19
C ALA A 267 25.40 0.57 0.55
N ARG A 268 25.09 1.85 0.80
CA ARG A 268 25.99 2.77 1.51
C ARG A 268 25.94 2.60 3.03
N HIS A 269 24.72 2.54 3.57
CA HIS A 269 24.53 2.41 5.01
C HIS A 269 23.15 1.83 5.33
N ARG A 270 23.11 0.90 6.30
CA ARG A 270 21.91 0.14 6.69
C ARG A 270 20.66 1.00 6.92
N ILE A 271 20.80 2.16 7.60
CA ILE A 271 19.66 3.00 7.93
C ILE A 271 19.45 4.18 6.96
N ALA A 272 20.33 4.36 5.95
CA ALA A 272 20.26 5.52 5.07
C ALA A 272 18.93 5.63 4.34
N THR A 273 18.35 4.49 3.93
CA THR A 273 17.04 4.44 3.27
C THR A 273 15.91 4.87 4.20
N ALA A 274 15.94 4.47 5.48
CA ALA A 274 14.94 4.92 6.46
C ALA A 274 15.05 6.41 6.75
N VAL A 275 16.28 6.91 6.92
CA VAL A 275 16.53 8.34 7.17
C VAL A 275 16.03 9.18 5.99
N ALA A 276 16.37 8.79 4.76
CA ALA A 276 15.90 9.48 3.57
C ALA A 276 14.36 9.40 3.41
N GLY A 277 13.77 8.24 3.70
CA GLY A 277 12.32 8.04 3.65
C GLY A 277 11.57 8.91 4.66
N LEU A 278 12.00 8.93 5.91
CA LEU A 278 11.40 9.78 6.96
C LEU A 278 11.64 11.27 6.72
N ALA A 279 12.82 11.65 6.21
CA ALA A 279 13.09 13.03 5.80
C ALA A 279 12.15 13.47 4.66
N ALA A 280 11.89 12.60 3.68
CA ALA A 280 10.91 12.85 2.63
C ALA A 280 9.50 12.98 3.20
N VAL A 281 9.10 12.13 4.16
CA VAL A 281 7.80 12.25 4.84
C VAL A 281 7.67 13.59 5.55
N ILE A 282 8.69 14.00 6.30
CA ILE A 282 8.71 15.31 6.99
C ILE A 282 8.58 16.45 5.99
N LEU A 283 9.40 16.47 4.94
CA LEU A 283 9.33 17.48 3.89
C LEU A 283 7.96 17.50 3.22
N GLY A 284 7.41 16.33 2.91
CA GLY A 284 6.08 16.20 2.32
C GLY A 284 4.97 16.75 3.23
N LEU A 285 5.05 16.52 4.55
CA LEU A 285 4.10 17.07 5.52
C LEU A 285 4.21 18.59 5.64
N LEU A 286 5.42 19.15 5.62
CA LEU A 286 5.65 20.61 5.63
C LEU A 286 5.09 21.26 4.37
N LEU A 287 5.36 20.67 3.21
CA LEU A 287 4.78 21.11 1.92
C LEU A 287 3.25 21.00 1.91
N ALA A 288 2.70 19.91 2.47
CA ALA A 288 1.27 19.73 2.61
C ALA A 288 0.62 20.80 3.49
N ALA A 289 1.23 21.09 4.64
CA ALA A 289 0.76 22.16 5.55
C ALA A 289 0.80 23.53 4.86
N PHE A 290 1.88 23.84 4.14
CA PHE A 290 2.00 25.06 3.33
C PHE A 290 0.91 25.13 2.26
N ALA A 291 0.73 24.05 1.50
CA ALA A 291 -0.24 23.96 0.44
C ALA A 291 -1.68 24.20 0.93
N VAL A 292 -2.02 23.62 2.08
CA VAL A 292 -3.34 23.75 2.69
C VAL A 292 -3.56 25.14 3.28
N ALA A 293 -2.53 25.71 3.93
CA ALA A 293 -2.60 27.07 4.49
C ALA A 293 -2.84 28.15 3.43
N HIS A 294 -2.36 27.93 2.20
CA HIS A 294 -2.44 28.90 1.08
C HIS A 294 -3.37 28.47 -0.05
N ILE A 295 -4.09 27.35 0.11
CA ILE A 295 -4.96 26.75 -0.91
C ILE A 295 -4.22 26.63 -2.27
N ARG A 296 -3.05 25.94 -2.25
CA ARG A 296 -2.15 25.79 -3.40
C ARG A 296 -2.16 24.33 -3.90
N PRO A 297 -2.98 23.99 -4.91
CA PRO A 297 -3.05 22.64 -5.48
C PRO A 297 -1.72 22.17 -6.08
N ASP A 298 -0.95 23.07 -6.70
CA ASP A 298 0.38 22.78 -7.23
C ASP A 298 1.37 22.34 -6.14
N ALA A 299 1.42 23.05 -5.03
CA ALA A 299 2.23 22.68 -3.87
C ALA A 299 1.73 21.37 -3.21
N ALA A 300 0.41 21.13 -3.18
CA ALA A 300 -0.15 19.88 -2.68
C ALA A 300 0.20 18.68 -3.59
N LEU A 301 0.26 18.87 -4.91
CA LEU A 301 0.72 17.83 -5.83
C LEU A 301 2.21 17.51 -5.62
N LEU A 302 3.04 18.55 -5.41
CA LEU A 302 4.44 18.36 -5.04
C LEU A 302 4.57 17.63 -3.70
N ALA A 303 3.78 18.00 -2.69
CA ALA A 303 3.72 17.30 -1.41
C ALA A 303 3.35 15.81 -1.60
N ALA A 304 2.36 15.51 -2.44
CA ALA A 304 1.94 14.14 -2.75
C ALA A 304 3.07 13.33 -3.42
N ALA A 305 3.84 13.95 -4.32
CA ALA A 305 5.01 13.33 -4.94
C ALA A 305 6.11 13.02 -3.91
N VAL A 306 6.40 13.96 -3.02
CA VAL A 306 7.42 13.80 -1.96
C VAL A 306 6.97 12.77 -0.92
N LEU A 307 5.70 12.78 -0.52
CA LEU A 307 5.12 11.75 0.36
C LEU A 307 5.17 10.36 -0.29
N GLY A 308 4.92 10.28 -1.60
CA GLY A 308 5.07 9.05 -2.37
C GLY A 308 6.52 8.53 -2.39
N ALA A 309 7.49 9.42 -2.55
CA ALA A 309 8.90 9.05 -2.42
C ALA A 309 9.24 8.53 -1.01
N GLY A 310 8.74 9.19 0.03
CA GLY A 310 8.85 8.75 1.42
C GLY A 310 8.26 7.35 1.64
N TYR A 311 7.06 7.10 1.12
CA TYR A 311 6.43 5.79 1.09
C TYR A 311 7.34 4.72 0.49
N GLY A 312 7.84 4.95 -0.74
CA GLY A 312 8.68 3.98 -1.44
C GLY A 312 9.97 3.65 -0.69
N LEU A 313 10.63 4.66 -0.13
CA LEU A 313 11.85 4.48 0.66
C LEU A 313 11.58 3.73 1.99
N CYS A 314 10.50 4.06 2.70
CA CYS A 314 10.14 3.38 3.95
C CYS A 314 9.75 1.91 3.73
N VAL A 315 9.02 1.59 2.63
CA VAL A 315 8.73 0.19 2.24
C VAL A 315 10.01 -0.57 1.95
N ALA A 316 10.90 0.00 1.11
CA ALA A 316 12.15 -0.63 0.74
C ALA A 316 13.02 -0.93 1.97
N TYR A 317 13.14 0.04 2.90
CA TYR A 317 13.83 -0.16 4.16
C TYR A 317 13.20 -1.28 4.99
N GLY A 318 11.89 -1.21 5.23
CA GLY A 318 11.20 -2.16 6.10
C GLY A 318 11.30 -3.59 5.62
N LEU A 319 11.10 -3.83 4.32
CA LEU A 319 11.22 -5.17 3.73
C LEU A 319 12.67 -5.70 3.75
N THR A 320 13.65 -4.83 3.47
CA THR A 320 15.07 -5.20 3.53
C THR A 320 15.49 -5.57 4.96
N GLU A 321 15.08 -4.77 5.96
CA GLU A 321 15.38 -5.04 7.36
C GLU A 321 14.67 -6.31 7.88
N VAL A 322 13.41 -6.51 7.52
CA VAL A 322 12.69 -7.74 7.88
C VAL A 322 13.40 -8.97 7.31
N ALA A 323 13.81 -8.94 6.04
CA ALA A 323 14.54 -10.03 5.42
C ALA A 323 15.90 -10.29 6.09
N ALA A 324 16.61 -9.22 6.51
CA ALA A 324 17.90 -9.34 7.19
C ALA A 324 17.81 -9.81 8.66
N LEU A 325 16.68 -9.56 9.32
CA LEU A 325 16.45 -9.90 10.73
C LEU A 325 15.80 -11.26 10.93
N ALA A 326 15.08 -11.75 9.93
CA ALA A 326 14.24 -12.93 10.04
C ALA A 326 15.02 -14.22 9.74
N PRO A 327 15.09 -15.19 10.67
CA PRO A 327 15.42 -16.55 10.30
C PRO A 327 14.41 -17.09 9.29
N PRO A 328 14.78 -18.06 8.44
CA PRO A 328 13.90 -18.59 7.37
C PRO A 328 12.52 -19.04 7.86
N ASP A 329 12.45 -19.65 9.03
CA ASP A 329 11.25 -20.14 9.70
C ASP A 329 10.32 -19.00 10.23
N ARG A 330 10.84 -17.78 10.38
CA ARG A 330 10.12 -16.63 10.95
C ARG A 330 9.91 -15.48 9.97
N LEU A 331 10.45 -15.57 8.76
CA LEU A 331 10.35 -14.49 7.75
C LEU A 331 8.90 -14.11 7.46
N ALA A 332 8.03 -15.08 7.19
CA ALA A 332 6.62 -14.83 6.92
C ALA A 332 5.93 -14.11 8.08
N ARG A 333 6.20 -14.53 9.33
CA ARG A 333 5.61 -13.93 10.54
C ARG A 333 6.07 -12.48 10.75
N LEU A 334 7.36 -12.18 10.54
CA LEU A 334 7.87 -10.82 10.71
C LEU A 334 7.41 -9.90 9.57
N THR A 335 7.32 -10.40 8.35
CA THR A 335 6.74 -9.68 7.21
C THR A 335 5.26 -9.34 7.46
N ALA A 336 4.47 -10.29 7.97
CA ALA A 336 3.09 -10.06 8.32
C ALA A 336 2.93 -8.98 9.42
N ARG A 337 3.79 -9.01 10.45
CA ARG A 337 3.82 -7.97 11.49
C ARG A 337 4.18 -6.60 10.95
N PHE A 338 5.13 -6.54 10.02
CA PHE A 338 5.50 -5.29 9.35
C PHE A 338 4.31 -4.70 8.62
N TRP A 339 3.63 -5.48 7.77
CA TRP A 339 2.46 -4.99 7.04
C TRP A 339 1.30 -4.61 7.95
N ALA A 340 1.04 -5.38 9.01
CA ALA A 340 0.02 -5.04 9.99
C ALA A 340 0.25 -3.65 10.62
N LEU A 341 1.51 -3.32 10.96
CA LEU A 341 1.88 -2.00 11.47
C LEU A 341 1.77 -0.91 10.39
N CYS A 342 2.15 -1.22 9.15
CA CYS A 342 1.99 -0.28 8.03
C CYS A 342 0.51 0.11 7.84
N TYR A 343 -0.39 -0.84 7.91
CA TYR A 343 -1.81 -0.61 7.67
C TYR A 343 -2.48 0.31 8.71
N LEU A 344 -1.89 0.50 9.90
CA LEU A 344 -2.35 1.53 10.85
C LEU A 344 -2.35 2.94 10.23
N GLY A 345 -1.46 3.19 9.27
CA GLY A 345 -1.41 4.46 8.54
C GLY A 345 -2.69 4.82 7.77
N PHE A 346 -3.52 3.85 7.40
CA PHE A 346 -4.79 4.12 6.75
C PHE A 346 -5.86 4.73 7.67
N CYS A 347 -5.66 4.69 8.99
CA CYS A 347 -6.53 5.38 9.94
C CYS A 347 -6.24 6.90 9.98
N THR A 348 -5.12 7.34 9.41
CA THR A 348 -4.66 8.74 9.47
C THR A 348 -5.66 9.74 8.86
N PRO A 349 -6.26 9.52 7.68
CA PRO A 349 -7.23 10.47 7.13
C PRO A 349 -8.43 10.68 8.05
N TYR A 350 -8.93 9.60 8.66
CA TYR A 350 -10.03 9.70 9.63
C TYR A 350 -9.62 10.48 10.89
N ALA A 351 -8.44 10.20 11.44
CA ALA A 351 -7.90 10.94 12.59
C ALA A 351 -7.70 12.42 12.26
N ILE A 352 -7.16 12.77 11.09
CA ILE A 352 -7.03 14.16 10.63
C ILE A 352 -8.40 14.81 10.53
N THR A 353 -9.38 14.15 9.90
CA THR A 353 -10.75 14.69 9.75
C THR A 353 -11.39 15.00 11.10
N LEU A 354 -11.20 14.14 12.12
CA LEU A 354 -11.69 14.42 13.47
C LEU A 354 -10.98 15.63 14.11
N LEU A 355 -9.66 15.69 13.98
CA LEU A 355 -8.86 16.78 14.56
C LEU A 355 -9.12 18.14 13.88
N THR A 356 -9.46 18.16 12.60
CA THR A 356 -9.79 19.38 11.88
C THR A 356 -11.14 20.00 12.30
N GLY A 357 -11.93 19.28 13.07
CA GLY A 357 -13.10 19.86 13.77
C GLY A 357 -12.73 20.81 14.91
N TRP A 358 -11.48 20.73 15.41
CA TRP A 358 -10.98 21.51 16.55
C TRP A 358 -9.82 22.44 16.19
N PHE A 359 -9.02 22.06 15.19
CA PHE A 359 -7.79 22.75 14.80
C PHE A 359 -7.76 23.01 13.30
N ALA A 360 -7.09 24.08 12.90
CA ALA A 360 -6.89 24.35 11.46
C ALA A 360 -6.17 23.18 10.78
N PRO A 361 -6.59 22.77 9.56
CA PRO A 361 -6.00 21.62 8.87
C PRO A 361 -4.48 21.69 8.71
N ALA A 362 -3.93 22.87 8.42
CA ALA A 362 -2.47 23.08 8.32
C ALA A 362 -1.77 22.79 9.65
N THR A 363 -2.36 23.18 10.79
CA THR A 363 -1.81 22.91 12.13
C THR A 363 -1.79 21.41 12.42
N VAL A 364 -2.83 20.66 12.04
CA VAL A 364 -2.89 19.21 12.22
C VAL A 364 -1.77 18.53 11.41
N LEU A 365 -1.54 18.96 10.16
CA LEU A 365 -0.47 18.43 9.32
C LEU A 365 0.93 18.78 9.89
N LEU A 366 1.13 20.00 10.42
CA LEU A 366 2.36 20.38 11.11
C LEU A 366 2.58 19.55 12.38
N ALA A 367 1.54 19.29 13.16
CA ALA A 367 1.63 18.44 14.35
C ALA A 367 2.10 17.01 14.00
N ALA A 368 1.74 16.49 12.83
CA ALA A 368 2.20 15.18 12.36
C ALA A 368 3.72 15.14 12.06
N VAL A 369 4.36 16.30 11.85
CA VAL A 369 5.82 16.40 11.68
C VAL A 369 6.56 15.97 12.96
N VAL A 370 6.00 16.26 14.13
CA VAL A 370 6.65 15.94 15.42
C VAL A 370 6.92 14.44 15.59
N PRO A 371 5.92 13.54 15.48
CA PRO A 371 6.18 12.12 15.58
C PRO A 371 7.05 11.58 14.43
N ALA A 372 7.00 12.18 13.22
CA ALA A 372 7.89 11.82 12.13
C ALA A 372 9.35 12.15 12.45
N ALA A 373 9.62 13.37 12.95
CA ALA A 373 10.94 13.81 13.38
C ALA A 373 11.46 12.98 14.57
N ALA A 374 10.61 12.68 15.55
CA ALA A 374 10.96 11.80 16.66
C ALA A 374 11.35 10.39 16.17
N THR A 375 10.61 9.84 15.19
CA THR A 375 10.95 8.56 14.57
C THR A 375 12.30 8.63 13.85
N LEU A 376 12.52 9.68 13.07
CA LEU A 376 13.80 9.92 12.38
C LEU A 376 14.96 9.98 13.36
N ALA A 377 14.86 10.79 14.42
CA ALA A 377 15.89 10.93 15.46
C ALA A 377 16.16 9.58 16.15
N LEU A 378 15.12 8.83 16.47
CA LEU A 378 15.22 7.50 17.07
C LEU A 378 16.00 6.52 16.19
N ILE A 379 15.69 6.47 14.89
CA ILE A 379 16.37 5.58 13.94
C ILE A 379 17.82 6.03 13.72
N ALA A 380 18.07 7.32 13.53
CA ALA A 380 19.43 7.86 13.38
C ALA A 380 20.31 7.54 14.59
N HIS A 381 19.83 7.80 15.81
CA HIS A 381 20.58 7.52 17.04
C HIS A 381 20.88 6.01 17.23
N ARG A 382 19.93 5.13 16.88
CA ARG A 382 20.14 3.68 17.00
C ARG A 382 21.07 3.11 15.94
N GLY A 383 21.15 3.75 14.78
CA GLY A 383 22.06 3.39 13.71
C GLY A 383 23.51 3.67 14.04
N THR A 384 23.79 4.85 14.66
CA THR A 384 25.15 5.26 15.04
C THR A 384 25.76 4.37 16.13
N ARG A 385 24.98 3.96 17.14
CA ARG A 385 25.49 3.12 18.26
C ARG A 385 25.94 1.72 17.85
N ARG A 386 25.59 1.21 16.68
CA ARG A 386 26.03 -0.11 16.17
C ARG A 386 27.27 0.00 15.30
N GLY A 387 27.55 1.16 14.70
CA GLY A 387 28.75 1.38 13.89
C GLY A 387 30.05 1.40 14.71
N THR A 388 29.98 1.73 16.00
CA THR A 388 31.11 1.82 16.92
C THR A 388 31.54 0.51 17.58
N ARG A 389 30.79 -0.59 17.36
CA ARG A 389 31.14 -1.95 17.82
C ARG A 389 31.58 -2.84 16.66
N ARG A 390 32.57 -2.44 15.88
CA ARG A 390 33.40 -3.38 15.13
C ARG A 390 34.42 -3.95 16.13
N PRO A 391 34.52 -5.27 16.30
CA PRO A 391 35.67 -5.84 17.02
C PRO A 391 36.94 -5.58 16.20
N VAL A 392 37.97 -5.15 16.91
CA VAL A 392 39.36 -5.15 16.48
C VAL A 392 39.80 -6.58 16.25
#